data_176477e8f11b32cd58cec8b26b5c7c35
#
_entry.id   176477e8f11b32cd58cec8b26b5c7c35
#
_cell.length_a   1.000
_cell.length_b   1.000
_cell.length_c   1.000
_cell.angle_alpha   90.00
_cell.angle_beta   90.00
_cell.angle_gamma   90.00
#
_symmetry.space_group_name_H-M   'P 1'
#
loop_
_entity.id
_entity.type
_entity.pdbx_description
1 polymer ?
#
loop_
_entity_poly.entity_id
_entity_poly.type
_entity_poly.pdbx_seq_one_letter_code
_entity_poly.pdbx_strand_id
1 'polypeptide(L)'
;GLGDVYKRQELKKKGAIVEEFDLSLVEYAIPAYYVIACAEASSNLARFDGVKYGYRTKEYEGLHNMYKKSRSEGFGPEVKRRIMLGSFVLSSGYYDAYYLKALRTKALIKKTFDKAFDKYDVILGPAAPNTAPKIGDSLSDPLKMYLGDIYTISVNLAGLPGMSVPCGRDAKGLPIGLQLIGDCFKEKNIIRAAYAYEQTRKYEAPKLAKTAEGEAK
;
A
#
# COMPACT_ATOMS: atom_id res chain seq x y z
N GLY A 1 1.03 -19.87 -5.72
CA GLY A 1 0.41 -20.83 -6.65
C GLY A 1 1.26 -21.10 -7.88
N LEU A 2 0.76 -21.91 -8.84
CA LEU A 2 1.47 -22.35 -10.06
C LEU A 2 2.15 -21.22 -10.88
N GLY A 3 1.55 -20.03 -10.89
CA GLY A 3 2.12 -18.87 -11.56
C GLY A 3 3.44 -18.36 -10.96
N ASP A 4 3.62 -18.49 -9.67
CA ASP A 4 4.80 -18.01 -8.97
C ASP A 4 6.02 -18.92 -9.20
N VAL A 5 5.79 -20.22 -9.26
CA VAL A 5 6.83 -21.22 -9.60
C VAL A 5 7.38 -20.98 -11.00
N TYR A 6 6.52 -20.70 -11.98
CA TYR A 6 6.93 -20.44 -13.36
C TYR A 6 7.81 -19.18 -13.47
N LYS A 7 7.47 -18.11 -12.75
CA LYS A 7 8.23 -16.83 -12.78
C LYS A 7 9.61 -16.97 -12.18
N ARG A 8 9.73 -17.72 -11.09
CA ARG A 8 11.03 -18.07 -10.49
C ARG A 8 11.90 -18.85 -11.46
N GLN A 9 11.31 -19.78 -12.22
CA GLN A 9 12.02 -20.55 -13.25
C GLN A 9 12.54 -19.68 -14.38
N GLU A 10 11.79 -18.69 -14.84
CA GLU A 10 12.25 -17.79 -15.92
C GLU A 10 13.45 -16.94 -15.49
N LEU A 11 13.46 -16.43 -14.26
CA LEU A 11 14.62 -15.72 -13.73
C LEU A 11 15.83 -16.65 -13.54
N LYS A 12 15.61 -17.89 -13.08
CA LYS A 12 16.68 -18.91 -13.01
C LYS A 12 17.31 -19.22 -14.36
N LYS A 13 16.51 -19.32 -15.43
CA LYS A 13 17.01 -19.48 -16.80
C LYS A 13 17.90 -18.31 -17.26
N LYS A 14 17.70 -17.13 -16.70
CA LYS A 14 18.52 -15.94 -16.94
C LYS A 14 19.75 -15.84 -16.02
N GLY A 15 20.04 -16.88 -15.24
CA GLY A 15 21.19 -16.94 -14.34
C GLY A 15 20.97 -16.42 -12.95
N ALA A 16 19.74 -16.08 -12.55
CA ALA A 16 19.45 -15.66 -11.18
C ALA A 16 19.48 -16.85 -10.22
N ILE A 17 20.10 -16.66 -9.05
CA ILE A 17 20.01 -17.58 -7.92
C ILE A 17 18.74 -17.20 -7.15
N VAL A 18 17.77 -18.10 -7.09
CA VAL A 18 16.48 -17.87 -6.45
C VAL A 18 16.31 -18.83 -5.29
N GLU A 19 16.18 -18.27 -4.10
CA GLU A 19 15.95 -18.99 -2.85
C GLU A 19 14.63 -18.55 -2.22
N GLU A 20 14.05 -19.38 -1.39
CA GLU A 20 12.91 -19.02 -0.55
C GLU A 20 13.42 -18.61 0.82
N PHE A 21 12.82 -17.58 1.41
CA PHE A 21 13.08 -17.19 2.78
C PHE A 21 11.78 -16.74 3.46
N ASP A 22 11.76 -16.81 4.76
CA ASP A 22 10.63 -16.36 5.56
C ASP A 22 10.86 -14.93 6.06
N LEU A 23 9.87 -14.08 5.85
CA LEU A 23 9.87 -12.71 6.31
C LEU A 23 9.07 -12.62 7.62
N SER A 24 9.74 -12.83 8.74
CA SER A 24 9.10 -12.78 10.05
C SER A 24 8.49 -11.42 10.37
N LEU A 25 7.49 -11.39 11.25
CA LEU A 25 6.79 -10.18 11.74
C LEU A 25 5.90 -9.45 10.72
N VAL A 26 5.76 -9.94 9.48
CA VAL A 26 4.88 -9.32 8.47
C VAL A 26 3.41 -9.35 8.92
N GLU A 27 3.03 -10.33 9.72
CA GLU A 27 1.70 -10.44 10.34
C GLU A 27 1.32 -9.21 11.20
N TYR A 28 2.32 -8.53 11.79
CA TYR A 28 2.12 -7.31 12.58
C TYR A 28 2.16 -6.03 11.73
N ALA A 29 2.43 -6.13 10.43
CA ALA A 29 2.60 -4.97 9.57
C ALA A 29 1.29 -4.16 9.43
N ILE A 30 0.16 -4.85 9.20
CA ILE A 30 -1.15 -4.21 9.05
C ILE A 30 -1.52 -3.39 10.29
N PRO A 31 -1.60 -3.96 11.51
CA PRO A 31 -1.96 -3.18 12.69
C PRO A 31 -0.96 -2.07 13.00
N ALA A 32 0.35 -2.30 12.85
CA ALA A 32 1.35 -1.25 13.05
C ALA A 32 1.19 -0.09 12.07
N TYR A 33 0.96 -0.40 10.79
CA TYR A 33 0.73 0.61 9.76
C TYR A 33 -0.48 1.49 10.07
N TYR A 34 -1.63 0.88 10.38
CA TYR A 34 -2.85 1.65 10.62
C TYR A 34 -2.77 2.54 11.84
N VAL A 35 -2.11 2.10 12.90
CA VAL A 35 -1.85 2.94 14.08
C VAL A 35 -0.99 4.15 13.69
N ILE A 36 0.13 3.93 13.00
CA ILE A 36 1.03 5.02 12.57
C ILE A 36 0.33 5.95 11.57
N ALA A 37 -0.31 5.39 10.55
CA ALA A 37 -0.97 6.17 9.50
C ALA A 37 -2.12 7.03 10.05
N CYS A 38 -2.91 6.50 10.99
CA CYS A 38 -3.96 7.27 11.66
C CYS A 38 -3.37 8.39 12.53
N ALA A 39 -2.30 8.11 13.28
CA ALA A 39 -1.62 9.11 14.08
C ALA A 39 -1.07 10.27 13.23
N GLU A 40 -0.38 9.95 12.14
CA GLU A 40 0.14 10.94 11.20
C GLU A 40 -0.98 11.70 10.48
N ALA A 41 -2.05 11.02 10.04
CA ALA A 41 -3.19 11.65 9.39
C ALA A 41 -3.88 12.65 10.34
N SER A 42 -4.09 12.29 11.60
CA SER A 42 -4.67 13.18 12.62
C SER A 42 -3.84 14.46 12.77
N SER A 43 -2.52 14.32 12.89
CA SER A 43 -1.60 15.45 13.04
C SER A 43 -1.51 16.30 11.76
N ASN A 44 -1.28 15.67 10.61
CA ASN A 44 -1.06 16.36 9.35
C ASN A 44 -2.32 17.06 8.81
N LEU A 45 -3.49 16.44 8.96
CA LEU A 45 -4.75 16.98 8.49
C LEU A 45 -5.34 18.05 9.43
N ALA A 46 -4.75 18.29 10.61
CA ALA A 46 -5.14 19.38 11.50
C ALA A 46 -5.04 20.75 10.83
N ARG A 47 -4.09 20.93 9.91
CA ARG A 47 -3.88 22.20 9.17
C ARG A 47 -4.95 22.52 8.12
N PHE A 48 -5.78 21.54 7.74
CA PHE A 48 -6.85 21.74 6.75
C PHE A 48 -8.12 22.23 7.45
N ASP A 49 -8.14 23.49 7.78
CA ASP A 49 -9.17 24.16 8.59
C ASP A 49 -10.11 25.05 7.77
N GLY A 50 -9.86 25.17 6.46
CA GLY A 50 -10.62 26.05 5.57
C GLY A 50 -10.21 27.51 5.61
N VAL A 51 -9.17 27.89 6.39
CA VAL A 51 -8.63 29.26 6.42
C VAL A 51 -7.47 29.39 5.44
N LYS A 52 -6.40 28.65 5.70
CA LYS A 52 -5.19 28.69 4.86
C LYS A 52 -5.14 27.55 3.86
N TYR A 53 -5.66 26.38 4.23
CA TYR A 53 -5.62 25.18 3.40
C TYR A 53 -6.97 24.47 3.37
N GLY A 54 -7.22 23.79 2.26
CA GLY A 54 -8.34 22.89 2.06
C GLY A 54 -9.65 23.59 1.73
N TYR A 55 -10.73 22.82 1.82
CA TYR A 55 -12.08 23.25 1.55
C TYR A 55 -12.58 24.21 2.63
N ARG A 56 -13.27 25.29 2.23
CA ARG A 56 -14.00 26.20 3.11
C ARG A 56 -15.49 26.10 2.81
N THR A 57 -16.29 25.89 3.85
CA THR A 57 -17.75 25.96 3.73
C THR A 57 -18.18 27.35 3.27
N LYS A 58 -19.24 27.42 2.47
CA LYS A 58 -19.76 28.70 1.95
C LYS A 58 -20.66 29.42 2.96
N GLU A 59 -21.30 28.67 3.84
CA GLU A 59 -22.31 29.19 4.79
C GLU A 59 -21.90 28.83 6.21
N TYR A 60 -21.62 29.87 7.02
CA TYR A 60 -21.24 29.68 8.42
C TYR A 60 -21.55 30.92 9.25
N GLU A 61 -21.76 30.71 10.55
CA GLU A 61 -21.95 31.73 11.56
C GLU A 61 -20.76 31.70 12.53
N GLY A 62 -19.88 32.71 12.43
CA GLY A 62 -18.70 32.83 13.26
C GLY A 62 -17.62 31.77 12.98
N LEU A 63 -16.42 32.01 13.52
CA LEU A 63 -15.20 31.27 13.21
C LEU A 63 -15.27 29.78 13.60
N HIS A 64 -15.80 29.49 14.78
CA HIS A 64 -15.90 28.10 15.26
C HIS A 64 -16.82 27.25 14.37
N ASN A 65 -17.95 27.80 13.94
CA ASN A 65 -18.86 27.09 13.01
C ASN A 65 -18.23 26.91 11.64
N MET A 66 -17.47 27.88 11.14
CA MET A 66 -16.71 27.75 9.91
C MET A 66 -15.73 26.57 9.95
N TYR A 67 -14.92 26.45 11.00
CA TYR A 67 -14.00 25.33 11.15
C TYR A 67 -14.73 23.99 11.18
N LYS A 68 -15.78 23.89 12.00
CA LYS A 68 -16.55 22.65 12.16
C LYS A 68 -17.17 22.21 10.85
N LYS A 69 -17.86 23.12 10.13
CA LYS A 69 -18.49 22.82 8.84
C LYS A 69 -17.46 22.50 7.77
N SER A 70 -16.41 23.32 7.62
CA SER A 70 -15.37 23.09 6.60
C SER A 70 -14.74 21.69 6.73
N ARG A 71 -14.40 21.29 7.94
CA ARG A 71 -13.82 19.94 8.18
C ARG A 71 -14.86 18.83 8.03
N SER A 72 -16.11 19.08 8.43
CA SER A 72 -17.18 18.10 8.29
C SER A 72 -17.56 17.83 6.84
N GLU A 73 -17.59 18.86 6.01
CA GLU A 73 -17.95 18.78 4.59
C GLU A 73 -16.75 18.36 3.73
N GLY A 74 -15.55 18.86 4.05
CA GLY A 74 -14.33 18.66 3.26
C GLY A 74 -13.69 17.31 3.42
N PHE A 75 -13.94 16.57 4.51
CA PHE A 75 -13.39 15.23 4.73
C PHE A 75 -14.44 14.14 4.55
N GLY A 76 -14.11 13.13 3.76
CA GLY A 76 -14.93 11.92 3.62
C GLY A 76 -14.96 11.06 4.88
N PRO A 77 -15.87 10.08 4.96
CA PRO A 77 -16.05 9.24 6.15
C PRO A 77 -14.80 8.51 6.62
N GLU A 78 -14.02 7.94 5.69
CA GLU A 78 -12.78 7.21 6.02
C GLU A 78 -11.71 8.14 6.60
N VAL A 79 -11.53 9.33 6.03
CA VAL A 79 -10.57 10.32 6.55
C VAL A 79 -10.96 10.75 7.96
N LYS A 80 -12.25 11.00 8.22
CA LYS A 80 -12.74 11.33 9.56
C LYS A 80 -12.46 10.21 10.55
N ARG A 81 -12.68 8.96 10.17
CA ARG A 81 -12.38 7.77 10.99
C ARG A 81 -10.90 7.74 11.36
N ARG A 82 -9.99 7.94 10.39
CA ARG A 82 -8.54 7.98 10.65
C ARG A 82 -8.11 9.11 11.56
N ILE A 83 -8.69 10.29 11.39
CA ILE A 83 -8.44 11.44 12.28
C ILE A 83 -8.86 11.12 13.72
N MET A 84 -10.04 10.53 13.91
CA MET A 84 -10.53 10.16 15.25
C MET A 84 -9.66 9.08 15.90
N LEU A 85 -9.33 8.01 15.17
CA LEU A 85 -8.43 6.96 15.64
C LEU A 85 -7.03 7.51 15.95
N GLY A 86 -6.51 8.38 15.11
CA GLY A 86 -5.22 9.03 15.31
C GLY A 86 -5.19 9.88 16.58
N SER A 87 -6.22 10.66 16.81
CA SER A 87 -6.36 11.44 18.04
C SER A 87 -6.41 10.55 19.29
N PHE A 88 -7.07 9.40 19.19
CA PHE A 88 -7.12 8.41 20.28
C PHE A 88 -5.73 7.83 20.57
N VAL A 89 -5.03 7.31 19.55
CA VAL A 89 -3.71 6.65 19.75
C VAL A 89 -2.61 7.61 20.15
N LEU A 90 -2.78 8.92 19.90
CA LEU A 90 -1.85 9.98 20.35
C LEU A 90 -2.20 10.57 21.72
N SER A 91 -3.34 10.19 22.30
CA SER A 91 -3.77 10.74 23.59
C SER A 91 -2.95 10.18 24.76
N SER A 92 -2.88 10.96 25.84
CA SER A 92 -2.22 10.55 27.08
C SER A 92 -2.79 9.23 27.60
N GLY A 93 -1.95 8.29 27.99
CA GLY A 93 -2.33 6.95 28.41
C GLY A 93 -2.41 5.89 27.29
N TYR A 94 -2.55 6.29 26.04
CA TYR A 94 -2.58 5.35 24.89
C TYR A 94 -1.35 5.48 23.99
N TYR A 95 -0.62 6.57 24.07
CA TYR A 95 0.55 6.85 23.24
C TYR A 95 1.61 5.75 23.33
N ASP A 96 2.00 5.35 24.52
CA ASP A 96 3.01 4.30 24.72
C ASP A 96 2.50 2.93 24.32
N ALA A 97 1.25 2.61 24.66
CA ALA A 97 0.64 1.32 24.43
C ALA A 97 0.37 1.03 22.94
N TYR A 98 0.08 2.05 22.15
CA TYR A 98 -0.26 1.91 20.74
C TYR A 98 0.78 2.53 19.80
N TYR A 99 1.02 3.82 19.88
CA TYR A 99 1.86 4.52 18.91
C TYR A 99 3.34 4.13 19.02
N LEU A 100 3.93 4.19 20.23
CA LEU A 100 5.33 3.77 20.41
C LEU A 100 5.51 2.27 20.14
N LYS A 101 4.54 1.44 20.52
CA LYS A 101 4.57 0.00 20.20
C LYS A 101 4.59 -0.22 18.69
N ALA A 102 3.76 0.49 17.93
CA ALA A 102 3.73 0.41 16.47
C ALA A 102 5.06 0.88 15.83
N LEU A 103 5.68 1.95 16.34
CA LEU A 103 6.99 2.40 15.88
C LEU A 103 8.10 1.38 16.17
N ARG A 104 8.08 0.72 17.32
CA ARG A 104 9.02 -0.38 17.64
C ARG A 104 8.81 -1.57 16.70
N THR A 105 7.57 -1.92 16.41
CA THR A 105 7.23 -2.98 15.44
C THR A 105 7.74 -2.62 14.04
N LYS A 106 7.51 -1.38 13.58
CA LYS A 106 8.07 -0.87 12.32
C LYS A 106 9.60 -1.05 12.26
N ALA A 107 10.31 -0.70 13.33
CA ALA A 107 11.77 -0.85 13.37
C ALA A 107 12.22 -2.31 13.31
N LEU A 108 11.47 -3.23 13.92
CA LEU A 108 11.76 -4.67 13.85
C LEU A 108 11.49 -5.24 12.45
N ILE A 109 10.39 -4.84 11.80
CA ILE A 109 10.09 -5.21 10.41
C ILE A 109 11.21 -4.74 9.49
N LYS A 110 11.66 -3.48 9.64
CA LYS A 110 12.81 -2.97 8.86
C LYS A 110 14.05 -3.85 9.02
N LYS A 111 14.43 -4.19 10.25
CA LYS A 111 15.58 -5.08 10.51
C LYS A 111 15.46 -6.44 9.84
N THR A 112 14.25 -6.96 9.65
CA THR A 112 14.04 -8.23 8.95
C THR A 112 14.39 -8.10 7.46
N PHE A 113 13.97 -7.00 6.84
CA PHE A 113 14.36 -6.68 5.46
C PHE A 113 15.86 -6.40 5.33
N ASP A 114 16.46 -5.63 6.25
CA ASP A 114 17.88 -5.34 6.24
C ASP A 114 18.70 -6.65 6.21
N LYS A 115 18.37 -7.62 7.09
CA LYS A 115 19.00 -8.95 7.09
C LYS A 115 18.79 -9.72 5.78
N ALA A 116 17.65 -9.59 5.14
CA ALA A 116 17.40 -10.22 3.85
C ALA A 116 18.29 -9.60 2.77
N PHE A 117 18.45 -8.27 2.76
CA PHE A 117 19.29 -7.56 1.80
C PHE A 117 20.80 -7.66 2.06
N ASP A 118 21.23 -8.17 3.22
CA ASP A 118 22.63 -8.62 3.41
C ASP A 118 23.00 -9.79 2.47
N LYS A 119 21.99 -10.55 2.01
CA LYS A 119 22.19 -11.74 1.18
C LYS A 119 21.61 -11.60 -0.22
N TYR A 120 20.48 -10.93 -0.38
CA TYR A 120 19.68 -10.88 -1.61
C TYR A 120 19.70 -9.50 -2.24
N ASP A 121 19.77 -9.44 -3.57
CA ASP A 121 19.71 -8.18 -4.34
C ASP A 121 18.29 -7.65 -4.50
N VAL A 122 17.31 -8.55 -4.63
CA VAL A 122 15.90 -8.25 -4.87
C VAL A 122 15.01 -9.31 -4.21
N ILE A 123 13.93 -8.87 -3.59
CA ILE A 123 12.89 -9.76 -3.04
C ILE A 123 11.72 -9.79 -4.02
N LEU A 124 11.19 -10.99 -4.27
CA LEU A 124 10.04 -11.22 -5.15
C LEU A 124 8.85 -11.70 -4.35
N GLY A 125 7.67 -11.17 -4.66
CA GLY A 125 6.43 -11.59 -4.03
C GLY A 125 5.19 -11.22 -4.88
N PRO A 126 3.99 -11.65 -4.47
CA PRO A 126 2.76 -11.16 -5.08
C PRO A 126 2.55 -9.67 -4.76
N ALA A 127 2.02 -8.91 -5.71
CA ALA A 127 1.71 -7.49 -5.50
C ALA A 127 0.43 -7.31 -4.67
N ALA A 128 -0.53 -8.23 -4.78
CA ALA A 128 -1.78 -8.23 -4.03
C ALA A 128 -2.27 -9.67 -3.82
N PRO A 129 -3.07 -9.94 -2.76
CA PRO A 129 -3.58 -11.29 -2.48
C PRO A 129 -4.61 -11.76 -3.52
N ASN A 130 -5.32 -10.84 -4.14
CA ASN A 130 -6.38 -11.09 -5.11
C ASN A 130 -6.22 -10.19 -6.34
N THR A 131 -6.89 -10.55 -7.43
CA THR A 131 -7.10 -9.65 -8.57
C THR A 131 -8.09 -8.54 -8.22
N ALA A 132 -8.22 -7.52 -9.09
CA ALA A 132 -9.05 -6.36 -8.83
C ALA A 132 -10.49 -6.74 -8.42
N PRO A 133 -11.03 -6.18 -7.33
CA PRO A 133 -12.42 -6.37 -6.91
C PRO A 133 -13.36 -5.65 -7.88
N LYS A 134 -14.66 -5.97 -7.83
CA LYS A 134 -15.67 -5.17 -8.51
C LYS A 134 -15.77 -3.77 -7.90
N ILE A 135 -16.14 -2.80 -8.70
CA ILE A 135 -16.38 -1.43 -8.23
C ILE A 135 -17.45 -1.46 -7.13
N GLY A 136 -17.13 -0.89 -5.97
CA GLY A 136 -18.02 -0.85 -4.80
C GLY A 136 -17.85 -1.99 -3.79
N ASP A 137 -17.31 -3.15 -4.17
CA ASP A 137 -17.17 -4.30 -3.25
C ASP A 137 -16.26 -4.01 -2.04
N SER A 138 -15.26 -3.15 -2.21
CA SER A 138 -14.32 -2.78 -1.13
C SER A 138 -14.91 -1.84 -0.08
N LEU A 139 -16.05 -1.21 -0.36
CA LEU A 139 -16.69 -0.25 0.54
C LEU A 139 -17.57 -0.94 1.61
N SER A 140 -17.97 -2.19 1.38
CA SER A 140 -18.89 -2.93 2.26
C SER A 140 -18.20 -3.56 3.47
N ASP A 141 -16.88 -3.84 3.38
CA ASP A 141 -16.10 -4.49 4.44
C ASP A 141 -14.71 -3.86 4.58
N PRO A 142 -14.52 -2.94 5.55
CA PRO A 142 -13.23 -2.30 5.78
C PRO A 142 -12.09 -3.28 6.10
N LEU A 143 -12.38 -4.38 6.79
CA LEU A 143 -11.37 -5.37 7.14
C LEU A 143 -10.83 -6.10 5.91
N LYS A 144 -11.72 -6.46 4.99
CA LYS A 144 -11.34 -7.07 3.71
C LYS A 144 -10.51 -6.11 2.85
N MET A 145 -10.83 -4.82 2.87
CA MET A 145 -10.06 -3.79 2.20
C MET A 145 -8.63 -3.72 2.79
N TYR A 146 -8.50 -3.73 4.12
CA TYR A 146 -7.20 -3.65 4.79
C TYR A 146 -6.32 -4.88 4.53
N LEU A 147 -6.90 -6.06 4.43
CA LEU A 147 -6.17 -7.28 4.07
C LEU A 147 -5.65 -7.27 2.63
N GLY A 148 -6.22 -6.44 1.76
CA GLY A 148 -5.73 -6.23 0.39
C GLY A 148 -4.30 -5.68 0.32
N ASP A 149 -3.86 -4.98 1.35
CA ASP A 149 -2.57 -4.28 1.40
C ASP A 149 -1.44 -5.10 2.06
N ILE A 150 -1.72 -6.37 2.42
CA ILE A 150 -0.82 -7.20 3.26
C ILE A 150 0.61 -7.30 2.69
N TYR A 151 0.78 -7.32 1.36
CA TYR A 151 2.09 -7.45 0.71
C TYR A 151 2.80 -6.11 0.46
N THR A 152 2.09 -4.98 0.54
CA THR A 152 2.66 -3.66 0.24
C THR A 152 2.97 -2.84 1.50
N ILE A 153 2.21 -3.05 2.57
CA ILE A 153 2.37 -2.30 3.82
C ILE A 153 3.75 -2.48 4.45
N SER A 154 4.28 -3.71 4.47
CA SER A 154 5.60 -4.00 5.05
C SER A 154 6.73 -3.26 4.34
N VAL A 155 6.63 -3.11 3.02
CA VAL A 155 7.58 -2.35 2.18
C VAL A 155 7.57 -0.87 2.56
N ASN A 156 6.35 -0.29 2.73
CA ASN A 156 6.17 1.09 3.16
C ASN A 156 6.72 1.33 4.58
N LEU A 157 6.45 0.41 5.52
CA LEU A 157 6.97 0.51 6.89
C LEU A 157 8.49 0.43 6.92
N ALA A 158 9.09 -0.40 6.09
CA ALA A 158 10.54 -0.54 6.00
C ALA A 158 11.21 0.60 5.21
N GLY A 159 10.46 1.44 4.49
CA GLY A 159 10.97 2.54 3.69
C GLY A 159 11.77 2.07 2.48
N LEU A 160 11.32 1.01 1.83
CA LEU A 160 12.01 0.35 0.72
C LEU A 160 11.40 0.71 -0.63
N PRO A 161 12.18 0.76 -1.71
CA PRO A 161 11.66 0.88 -3.05
C PRO A 161 10.99 -0.42 -3.49
N GLY A 162 9.86 -0.29 -4.19
CA GLY A 162 9.11 -1.42 -4.73
C GLY A 162 8.58 -1.13 -6.13
N MET A 163 8.44 -2.17 -6.94
CA MET A 163 7.88 -2.11 -8.27
C MET A 163 6.92 -3.27 -8.48
N SER A 164 5.80 -3.02 -9.12
CA SER A 164 4.90 -4.07 -9.60
C SER A 164 5.00 -4.22 -11.11
N VAL A 165 5.17 -5.44 -11.58
CA VAL A 165 5.16 -5.77 -13.01
C VAL A 165 4.07 -6.79 -13.29
N PRO A 166 3.34 -6.68 -14.41
CA PRO A 166 2.33 -7.67 -14.76
C PRO A 166 2.99 -9.03 -14.95
N CYS A 167 2.37 -10.09 -14.44
CA CYS A 167 2.96 -11.43 -14.47
C CYS A 167 2.01 -12.54 -14.93
N GLY A 168 0.81 -12.18 -15.36
CA GLY A 168 -0.19 -13.10 -15.84
C GLY A 168 -1.59 -12.53 -15.72
N ARG A 169 -2.56 -13.39 -15.93
CA ARG A 169 -3.99 -13.10 -15.78
C ARG A 169 -4.66 -14.23 -15.01
N ASP A 170 -5.71 -13.92 -14.29
CA ASP A 170 -6.55 -14.93 -13.66
C ASP A 170 -7.51 -15.60 -14.68
N ALA A 171 -8.33 -16.53 -14.21
CA ALA A 171 -9.31 -17.22 -15.05
C ALA A 171 -10.38 -16.28 -15.65
N LYS A 172 -10.54 -15.07 -15.12
CA LYS A 172 -11.44 -14.03 -15.62
C LYS A 172 -10.75 -13.04 -16.55
N GLY A 173 -9.45 -13.21 -16.80
CA GLY A 173 -8.64 -12.32 -17.64
C GLY A 173 -8.13 -11.08 -16.90
N LEU A 174 -8.32 -10.95 -15.58
CA LEU A 174 -7.82 -9.83 -14.79
C LEU A 174 -6.30 -9.95 -14.56
N PRO A 175 -5.55 -8.83 -14.60
CA PRO A 175 -4.11 -8.85 -14.47
C PRO A 175 -3.67 -9.25 -13.05
N ILE A 176 -2.56 -9.98 -12.99
CA ILE A 176 -1.86 -10.38 -11.76
C ILE A 176 -0.52 -9.65 -11.74
N GLY A 177 -0.18 -9.04 -10.60
CA GLY A 177 1.10 -8.34 -10.40
C GLY A 177 2.14 -9.17 -9.65
N LEU A 178 3.38 -9.10 -10.13
CA LEU A 178 4.57 -9.53 -9.41
C LEU A 178 5.20 -8.30 -8.76
N GLN A 179 5.43 -8.34 -7.45
CA GLN A 179 6.12 -7.29 -6.73
C GLN A 179 7.61 -7.60 -6.67
N LEU A 180 8.43 -6.60 -6.95
CA LEU A 180 9.88 -6.61 -6.74
C LEU A 180 10.21 -5.55 -5.69
N ILE A 181 10.97 -5.92 -4.67
CA ILE A 181 11.38 -5.04 -3.58
C ILE A 181 12.89 -5.01 -3.58
N GLY A 182 13.48 -3.83 -3.47
CA GLY A 182 14.92 -3.61 -3.36
C GLY A 182 15.31 -2.98 -2.04
N ASP A 183 16.59 -3.00 -1.75
CA ASP A 183 17.14 -2.24 -0.64
C ASP A 183 17.06 -0.72 -0.88
N CYS A 184 17.19 0.08 0.16
CA CYS A 184 17.18 1.54 0.10
C CYS A 184 18.15 2.07 -0.96
N PHE A 185 17.66 2.94 -1.85
CA PHE A 185 18.42 3.54 -2.95
C PHE A 185 19.02 2.52 -3.95
N LYS A 186 18.44 1.31 -4.02
CA LYS A 186 18.82 0.26 -4.98
C LYS A 186 17.77 0.04 -6.07
N GLU A 187 17.06 1.08 -6.47
CA GLU A 187 16.04 1.04 -7.53
C GLU A 187 16.58 0.44 -8.83
N LYS A 188 17.87 0.65 -9.12
CA LYS A 188 18.55 0.06 -10.30
C LYS A 188 18.46 -1.48 -10.32
N ASN A 189 18.58 -2.13 -9.15
CA ASN A 189 18.48 -3.58 -9.06
C ASN A 189 17.07 -4.06 -9.41
N ILE A 190 16.05 -3.37 -8.90
CA ILE A 190 14.64 -3.66 -9.20
C ILE A 190 14.37 -3.50 -10.69
N ILE A 191 14.81 -2.39 -11.30
CA ILE A 191 14.60 -2.09 -12.72
C ILE A 191 15.27 -3.16 -13.60
N ARG A 192 16.51 -3.56 -13.26
CA ARG A 192 17.23 -4.61 -13.99
C ARG A 192 16.50 -5.96 -13.92
N ALA A 193 16.03 -6.35 -12.72
CA ALA A 193 15.29 -7.58 -12.53
C ALA A 193 13.95 -7.56 -13.27
N ALA A 194 13.22 -6.44 -13.18
CA ALA A 194 11.97 -6.21 -13.89
C ALA A 194 12.15 -6.30 -15.42
N TYR A 195 13.15 -5.61 -15.95
CA TYR A 195 13.47 -5.62 -17.37
C TYR A 195 13.86 -7.03 -17.85
N ALA A 196 14.74 -7.73 -17.12
CA ALA A 196 15.13 -9.10 -17.45
C ALA A 196 13.92 -10.05 -17.48
N TYR A 197 12.99 -9.90 -16.54
CA TYR A 197 11.74 -10.66 -16.52
C TYR A 197 10.82 -10.26 -17.68
N GLU A 198 10.66 -8.98 -17.97
CA GLU A 198 9.79 -8.49 -19.05
C GLU A 198 10.19 -9.05 -20.43
N GLN A 199 11.50 -9.22 -20.69
CA GLN A 199 12.00 -9.83 -21.95
C GLN A 199 11.66 -11.33 -22.08
N THR A 200 11.18 -11.98 -21.03
CA THR A 200 10.79 -13.42 -21.09
C THR A 200 9.35 -13.63 -21.54
N ARG A 201 8.56 -12.59 -21.68
CA ARG A 201 7.13 -12.67 -21.95
C ARG A 201 6.72 -11.81 -23.14
N LYS A 202 5.69 -12.26 -23.85
CA LYS A 202 4.96 -11.39 -24.79
C LYS A 202 4.00 -10.52 -23.98
N TYR A 203 4.18 -9.21 -24.02
CA TYR A 203 3.24 -8.28 -23.42
C TYR A 203 2.00 -8.17 -24.30
N GLU A 204 0.88 -8.60 -23.77
CA GLU A 204 -0.43 -8.25 -24.31
C GLU A 204 -0.99 -7.10 -23.52
N ALA A 205 -1.16 -5.95 -24.17
CA ALA A 205 -1.85 -4.83 -23.55
C ALA A 205 -3.25 -5.29 -23.07
N PRO A 206 -3.73 -4.81 -21.91
CA PRO A 206 -5.10 -5.07 -21.51
C PRO A 206 -6.02 -4.55 -22.63
N LYS A 207 -6.93 -5.41 -23.09
CA LYS A 207 -8.01 -4.95 -23.97
C LYS A 207 -8.83 -4.00 -23.11
N LEU A 208 -8.67 -2.69 -23.31
CA LEU A 208 -9.60 -1.72 -22.76
C LEU A 208 -10.99 -2.16 -23.23
N ALA A 209 -11.92 -2.33 -22.29
CA ALA A 209 -13.32 -2.42 -22.66
C ALA A 209 -13.55 -1.25 -23.61
N LYS A 210 -14.09 -1.52 -24.82
CA LYS A 210 -14.55 -0.45 -25.68
C LYS A 210 -15.49 0.36 -24.81
N THR A 211 -15.09 1.55 -24.40
CA THR A 211 -16.02 2.55 -23.90
C THR A 211 -17.10 2.58 -24.95
N ALA A 212 -18.33 2.30 -24.54
CA ALA A 212 -19.45 2.52 -25.39
C ALA A 212 -19.38 3.98 -25.82
N GLU A 213 -18.87 4.23 -27.03
CA GLU A 213 -19.03 5.51 -27.69
C GLU A 213 -20.52 5.68 -27.95
N GLY A 214 -21.15 6.47 -27.12
CA GLY A 214 -22.53 6.81 -27.29
C GLY A 214 -23.33 6.95 -26.01
N GLU A 215 -22.92 7.90 -25.14
CA GLU A 215 -23.85 8.63 -24.27
C GLU A 215 -23.13 9.85 -23.69
N ALA A 216 -22.72 10.78 -24.57
CA ALA A 216 -22.54 12.17 -24.22
C ALA A 216 -23.86 12.88 -24.55
N LYS A 217 -24.70 13.09 -23.54
CA LYS A 217 -25.71 14.16 -23.52
C LYS A 217 -25.67 14.81 -22.14
#